data_19c7c8f2dfbf6d265073d4cf22acc320
#
_entry.id   19c7c8f2dfbf6d265073d4cf22acc320
#
_cell.length_a   1.000
_cell.length_b   1.000
_cell.length_c   1.000
_cell.angle_alpha   90.00
_cell.angle_beta   90.00
_cell.angle_gamma   90.00
#
_symmetry.space_group_name_H-M   'P 1'
#
loop_
_entity.id
_entity.type
_entity.pdbx_description
1 polymer ?
#
loop_
_entity_poly.entity_id
_entity_poly.type
_entity_poly.pdbx_seq_one_letter_code
_entity_poly.pdbx_strand_id
1 'polypeptide(L)'
;VTGASRVEVCIVACAEAWRGDGEILASSIGLIPRLAAQLARRTFAPDLVLSDGEAGLVGDDGAEGWLPYRAVLGIAATGRRHMMMGASQLDRYGNQNISCIGSWAQPTTQLLGVRGAPGNTINHPTSYWVPRHTRRVFVERVDVVCGIGYDRAAALGPPGNRFHEIRMVVTDKAVLDFQSPDRGMRLRSVHPGVSVDEVVAATGFPLQLPDHVPETRSPSDRELRLIRDQLDPAGLRDHELGR
;
A
#
# COMPACT_ATOMS: atom_id res chain seq x y z
N VAL A 1 18.96 -22.01 1.43
CA VAL A 1 18.65 -20.63 1.88
C VAL A 1 17.75 -20.77 3.11
N THR A 2 18.14 -20.23 4.27
CA THR A 2 17.27 -20.12 5.45
C THR A 2 15.97 -19.46 5.04
N GLY A 3 14.82 -19.96 5.54
CA GLY A 3 13.48 -19.54 5.14
C GLY A 3 13.28 -18.01 5.09
N ALA A 4 12.29 -17.57 4.35
CA ALA A 4 11.93 -16.17 4.24
C ALA A 4 11.40 -15.63 5.58
N SER A 5 11.79 -14.43 5.96
CA SER A 5 11.22 -13.74 7.11
C SER A 5 9.85 -13.13 6.76
N ARG A 6 9.05 -12.83 7.79
CA ARG A 6 7.74 -12.19 7.60
C ARG A 6 7.82 -10.90 6.79
N VAL A 7 8.80 -10.06 7.07
CA VAL A 7 8.99 -8.79 6.37
C VAL A 7 9.37 -8.99 4.90
N GLU A 8 10.11 -10.04 4.56
CA GLU A 8 10.45 -10.38 3.18
C GLU A 8 9.21 -10.86 2.40
N VAL A 9 8.32 -11.61 3.05
CA VAL A 9 6.99 -11.94 2.47
C VAL A 9 6.19 -10.67 2.20
N CYS A 10 6.18 -9.71 3.14
CA CYS A 10 5.50 -8.42 2.96
C CYS A 10 6.09 -7.61 1.80
N ILE A 11 7.43 -7.58 1.63
CA ILE A 11 8.08 -6.89 0.51
C ILE A 11 7.61 -7.46 -0.82
N VAL A 12 7.60 -8.79 -0.95
CA VAL A 12 7.15 -9.46 -2.18
C VAL A 12 5.66 -9.24 -2.41
N ALA A 13 4.83 -9.31 -1.37
CA ALA A 13 3.40 -9.01 -1.47
C ALA A 13 3.14 -7.56 -1.90
N CYS A 14 3.91 -6.60 -1.37
CA CYS A 14 3.85 -5.19 -1.82
C CYS A 14 4.29 -5.03 -3.28
N ALA A 15 5.33 -5.76 -3.73
CA ALA A 15 5.81 -5.70 -5.10
C ALA A 15 4.72 -6.10 -6.12
N GLU A 16 3.87 -7.06 -5.76
CA GLU A 16 2.74 -7.50 -6.61
C GLU A 16 1.73 -6.38 -6.91
N ALA A 17 1.71 -5.30 -6.13
CA ALA A 17 0.84 -4.16 -6.41
C ALA A 17 1.10 -3.50 -7.77
N TRP A 18 2.34 -3.51 -8.24
CA TRP A 18 2.74 -2.92 -9.52
C TRP A 18 2.72 -3.90 -10.69
N ARG A 19 2.25 -5.13 -10.47
CA ARG A 19 2.17 -6.11 -11.56
C ARG A 19 1.16 -5.67 -12.63
N GLY A 20 1.66 -5.53 -13.86
CA GLY A 20 0.84 -5.14 -15.00
C GLY A 20 0.64 -3.63 -15.18
N ASP A 21 1.29 -2.79 -14.38
CA ASP A 21 1.19 -1.32 -14.52
C ASP A 21 1.88 -0.76 -15.78
N GLY A 22 2.88 -1.49 -16.31
CA GLY A 22 3.68 -1.00 -17.44
C GLY A 22 4.49 0.24 -17.07
N GLU A 23 4.63 1.16 -18.01
CA GLU A 23 5.31 2.44 -17.81
C GLU A 23 4.43 3.40 -16.98
N ILE A 24 4.67 3.47 -15.69
CA ILE A 24 3.96 4.32 -14.73
C ILE A 24 4.94 4.88 -13.69
N LEU A 25 4.62 6.04 -13.12
CA LEU A 25 5.37 6.58 -11.99
C LEU A 25 4.99 5.81 -10.71
N ALA A 26 5.81 4.85 -10.33
CA ALA A 26 5.67 4.11 -9.08
C ALA A 26 6.22 4.95 -7.92
N SER A 27 5.31 5.48 -7.11
CA SER A 27 5.64 6.33 -5.96
C SER A 27 5.45 5.56 -4.67
N SER A 28 6.56 5.29 -3.97
CA SER A 28 6.58 4.45 -2.78
C SER A 28 7.00 5.22 -1.54
N ILE A 29 6.12 5.29 -0.53
CA ILE A 29 6.41 5.99 0.73
C ILE A 29 6.74 4.98 1.83
N GLY A 30 7.94 5.09 2.39
CA GLY A 30 8.47 4.20 3.43
C GLY A 30 9.43 3.14 2.90
N LEU A 31 10.13 2.46 3.81
CA LEU A 31 11.19 1.51 3.44
C LEU A 31 10.62 0.29 2.69
N ILE A 32 9.63 -0.39 3.25
CA ILE A 32 9.07 -1.61 2.64
C ILE A 32 8.47 -1.33 1.26
N PRO A 33 7.64 -0.28 1.04
CA PRO A 33 7.18 0.09 -0.30
C PRO A 33 8.32 0.38 -1.29
N ARG A 34 9.41 1.05 -0.86
CA ARG A 34 10.56 1.32 -1.73
C ARG A 34 11.29 0.05 -2.15
N LEU A 35 11.56 -0.84 -1.20
CA LEU A 35 12.17 -2.13 -1.50
C LEU A 35 11.29 -2.95 -2.46
N ALA A 36 9.97 -2.92 -2.25
CA ALA A 36 9.01 -3.62 -3.08
C ALA A 36 8.95 -3.06 -4.52
N ALA A 37 8.94 -1.75 -4.70
CA ALA A 37 8.94 -1.11 -6.02
C ALA A 37 10.25 -1.41 -6.79
N GLN A 38 11.39 -1.33 -6.11
CA GLN A 38 12.69 -1.71 -6.69
C GLN A 38 12.75 -3.20 -7.04
N LEU A 39 12.20 -4.08 -6.19
CA LEU A 39 12.11 -5.51 -6.47
C LEU A 39 11.23 -5.77 -7.70
N ALA A 40 10.06 -5.13 -7.79
CA ALA A 40 9.17 -5.24 -8.95
C ALA A 40 9.88 -4.83 -10.24
N ARG A 41 10.55 -3.68 -10.27
CA ARG A 41 11.32 -3.20 -11.43
C ARG A 41 12.41 -4.18 -11.86
N ARG A 42 13.15 -4.78 -10.91
CA ARG A 42 14.24 -5.74 -11.20
C ARG A 42 13.77 -7.16 -11.53
N THR A 43 12.48 -7.43 -11.45
CA THR A 43 11.93 -8.78 -11.67
C THR A 43 10.90 -8.85 -12.79
N PHE A 44 9.73 -8.28 -12.63
CA PHE A 44 8.60 -8.48 -13.53
C PHE A 44 7.98 -7.19 -14.08
N ALA A 45 8.44 -6.02 -13.65
CA ALA A 45 7.92 -4.72 -14.07
C ALA A 45 9.06 -3.74 -14.43
N PRO A 46 9.90 -4.06 -15.44
CA PRO A 46 11.12 -3.30 -15.77
C PRO A 46 10.83 -1.87 -16.24
N ASP A 47 9.62 -1.59 -16.71
CA ASP A 47 9.22 -0.29 -17.25
C ASP A 47 8.78 0.71 -16.17
N LEU A 48 8.79 0.31 -14.88
CA LEU A 48 8.44 1.22 -13.80
C LEU A 48 9.43 2.38 -13.68
N VAL A 49 8.92 3.59 -13.64
CA VAL A 49 9.68 4.78 -13.26
C VAL A 49 9.53 4.96 -11.76
N LEU A 50 10.61 4.83 -11.00
CA LEU A 50 10.55 4.87 -9.54
C LEU A 50 10.73 6.28 -9.00
N SER A 51 9.96 6.65 -7.99
CA SER A 51 10.19 7.85 -7.19
C SER A 51 10.27 7.53 -5.69
N ASP A 52 10.86 8.46 -4.94
CA ASP A 52 10.95 8.41 -3.48
C ASP A 52 9.60 8.61 -2.76
N GLY A 53 8.53 8.74 -3.52
CA GLY A 53 7.18 9.06 -3.03
C GLY A 53 6.84 10.55 -3.15
N GLU A 54 7.82 11.40 -3.42
CA GLU A 54 7.64 12.84 -3.63
C GLU A 54 8.10 13.25 -5.03
N ALA A 55 9.30 13.76 -5.20
CA ALA A 55 9.79 14.34 -6.44
C ALA A 55 11.13 13.78 -6.93
N GLY A 56 11.85 13.04 -6.09
CA GLY A 56 13.10 12.39 -6.47
C GLY A 56 12.85 11.16 -7.33
N LEU A 57 13.55 11.04 -8.46
CA LEU A 57 13.58 9.82 -9.28
C LEU A 57 14.69 8.91 -8.77
N VAL A 58 14.37 7.62 -8.66
CA VAL A 58 15.26 6.60 -8.10
C VAL A 58 15.61 5.59 -9.17
N GLY A 59 16.90 5.48 -9.46
CA GLY A 59 17.46 4.48 -10.35
C GLY A 59 17.96 3.23 -9.64
N ASP A 60 18.66 2.40 -10.40
CA ASP A 60 19.24 1.15 -9.86
C ASP A 60 20.41 1.43 -8.89
N ASP A 61 21.18 2.49 -9.15
CA ASP A 61 22.34 2.88 -8.38
C ASP A 61 22.11 4.08 -7.44
N GLY A 62 20.85 4.49 -7.23
CA GLY A 62 20.49 5.60 -6.35
C GLY A 62 19.65 6.67 -7.04
N ALA A 63 19.89 7.96 -6.71
CA ALA A 63 19.13 9.06 -7.30
C ALA A 63 19.48 9.26 -8.78
N GLU A 64 18.48 9.19 -9.66
CA GLU A 64 18.62 9.44 -11.10
C GLU A 64 18.25 10.85 -11.52
N GLY A 65 17.39 11.52 -10.76
CA GLY A 65 16.92 12.83 -11.15
C GLY A 65 15.91 13.41 -10.18
N TRP A 66 15.28 14.47 -10.64
CA TRP A 66 14.31 15.21 -9.86
C TRP A 66 13.20 15.76 -10.78
N LEU A 67 11.96 15.63 -10.31
CA LEU A 67 10.78 16.21 -10.97
C LEU A 67 10.35 17.48 -10.23
N PRO A 68 10.20 18.61 -10.93
CA PRO A 68 9.53 19.76 -10.33
C PRO A 68 8.13 19.38 -9.83
N TYR A 69 7.69 19.91 -8.71
CA TYR A 69 6.37 19.60 -8.14
C TYR A 69 5.22 19.78 -9.13
N ARG A 70 5.32 20.77 -10.03
CA ARG A 70 4.35 20.96 -11.10
C ARG A 70 4.26 19.76 -12.03
N ALA A 71 5.40 19.14 -12.37
CA ALA A 71 5.43 17.94 -13.20
C ALA A 71 4.80 16.74 -12.44
N VAL A 72 5.12 16.58 -11.17
CA VAL A 72 4.52 15.52 -10.32
C VAL A 72 3.00 15.68 -10.27
N LEU A 73 2.48 16.88 -10.04
CA LEU A 73 1.04 17.16 -10.04
C LEU A 73 0.40 16.93 -11.41
N GLY A 74 1.10 17.29 -12.49
CA GLY A 74 0.65 16.99 -13.86
C GLY A 74 0.52 15.49 -14.11
N ILE A 75 1.52 14.69 -13.74
CA ILE A 75 1.50 13.24 -13.88
C ILE A 75 0.39 12.64 -13.00
N ALA A 76 0.26 13.07 -11.74
CA ALA A 76 -0.78 12.60 -10.84
C ALA A 76 -2.19 12.79 -11.44
N ALA A 77 -2.45 13.93 -12.08
CA ALA A 77 -3.75 14.26 -12.66
C ALA A 77 -4.11 13.42 -13.92
N THR A 78 -3.16 12.70 -14.49
CA THR A 78 -3.37 11.87 -15.70
C THR A 78 -3.70 10.41 -15.42
N GLY A 79 -3.70 9.97 -14.17
CA GLY A 79 -3.83 8.58 -13.79
C GLY A 79 -2.53 7.75 -13.98
N ARG A 80 -1.44 8.34 -14.44
CA ARG A 80 -0.16 7.65 -14.75
C ARG A 80 0.81 7.62 -13.56
N ARG A 81 0.28 7.45 -12.40
CA ARG A 81 1.03 7.26 -11.15
C ARG A 81 0.37 6.13 -10.35
N HIS A 82 1.16 5.31 -9.68
CA HIS A 82 0.67 4.38 -8.66
C HIS A 82 1.38 4.64 -7.34
N MET A 83 0.63 5.10 -6.35
CA MET A 83 1.14 5.42 -5.03
C MET A 83 0.96 4.23 -4.08
N MET A 84 2.04 3.82 -3.40
CA MET A 84 1.93 2.99 -2.21
C MET A 84 2.30 3.81 -0.97
N MET A 85 1.37 3.91 -0.03
CA MET A 85 1.50 4.74 1.17
C MET A 85 0.94 4.05 2.40
N GLY A 86 1.23 4.61 3.60
CA GLY A 86 0.70 4.11 4.87
C GLY A 86 -0.71 4.61 5.16
N ALA A 87 -1.32 4.02 6.19
CA ALA A 87 -2.56 4.48 6.78
C ALA A 87 -2.52 4.31 8.29
N SER A 88 -3.05 5.29 9.03
CA SER A 88 -3.26 5.18 10.48
C SER A 88 -4.61 4.57 10.80
N GLN A 89 -5.61 4.82 9.94
CA GLN A 89 -6.89 4.09 9.95
C GLN A 89 -7.33 3.81 8.51
N LEU A 90 -7.96 2.67 8.31
CA LEU A 90 -8.67 2.26 7.11
C LEU A 90 -10.02 1.69 7.51
N ASP A 91 -11.08 2.05 6.78
CA ASP A 91 -12.38 1.41 6.93
C ASP A 91 -12.65 0.37 5.85
N ARG A 92 -13.82 -0.24 5.91
CA ARG A 92 -14.27 -1.31 5.01
C ARG A 92 -14.15 -0.95 3.53
N TYR A 93 -14.32 0.30 3.15
CA TYR A 93 -14.29 0.73 1.75
C TYR A 93 -12.95 1.32 1.31
N GLY A 94 -11.97 1.35 2.24
CA GLY A 94 -10.64 1.87 2.00
C GLY A 94 -10.53 3.38 2.15
N ASN A 95 -11.49 4.03 2.84
CA ASN A 95 -11.28 5.39 3.28
C ASN A 95 -10.07 5.42 4.23
N GLN A 96 -9.16 6.36 4.00
CA GLN A 96 -7.89 6.44 4.71
C GLN A 96 -7.88 7.65 5.64
N ASN A 97 -7.34 7.46 6.85
CA ASN A 97 -6.99 8.54 7.76
C ASN A 97 -5.49 8.53 8.09
N ILE A 98 -4.86 9.69 7.95
CA ILE A 98 -3.48 9.99 8.36
C ILE A 98 -3.40 11.38 9.04
N SER A 99 -4.54 11.98 9.38
CA SER A 99 -4.59 13.35 9.88
C SER A 99 -4.61 13.44 11.38
N CYS A 100 -5.59 12.84 12.03
CA CYS A 100 -5.69 12.81 13.48
C CYS A 100 -6.62 11.69 13.94
N ILE A 101 -6.51 11.30 15.20
CA ILE A 101 -7.42 10.36 15.86
C ILE A 101 -8.38 11.16 16.75
N GLY A 102 -9.65 10.78 16.70
CA GLY A 102 -10.75 11.49 17.39
C GLY A 102 -11.34 12.63 16.55
N SER A 103 -11.98 13.56 17.22
CA SER A 103 -12.63 14.69 16.55
C SER A 103 -11.62 15.63 15.88
N TRP A 104 -11.90 16.06 14.67
CA TRP A 104 -11.09 17.06 13.95
C TRP A 104 -10.92 18.37 14.76
N ALA A 105 -11.96 18.82 15.44
CA ALA A 105 -11.92 20.06 16.22
C ALA A 105 -11.08 19.93 17.49
N GLN A 106 -11.00 18.73 18.07
CA GLN A 106 -10.23 18.45 19.29
C GLN A 106 -9.68 17.02 19.23
N PRO A 107 -8.59 16.79 18.47
CA PRO A 107 -8.04 15.47 18.30
C PRO A 107 -7.39 14.93 19.59
N THR A 108 -7.56 13.64 19.84
CA THR A 108 -6.84 12.93 20.91
C THR A 108 -5.38 12.66 20.52
N THR A 109 -5.12 12.54 19.21
CA THR A 109 -3.77 12.39 18.67
C THR A 109 -3.67 13.11 17.34
N GLN A 110 -2.74 14.06 17.24
CA GLN A 110 -2.37 14.69 15.98
C GLN A 110 -1.40 13.78 15.24
N LEU A 111 -1.70 13.53 13.94
CA LEU A 111 -0.85 12.77 13.03
C LEU A 111 -0.21 13.69 11.99
N LEU A 112 0.15 13.14 10.82
CA LEU A 112 0.88 13.88 9.78
C LEU A 112 0.06 14.97 9.06
N GLY A 113 -1.27 14.96 9.18
CA GLY A 113 -2.18 15.76 8.35
C GLY A 113 -2.55 15.05 7.05
N VAL A 114 -3.48 15.64 6.29
CA VAL A 114 -4.04 15.01 5.07
C VAL A 114 -3.03 14.87 3.93
N ARG A 115 -2.02 15.75 3.86
CA ARG A 115 -0.97 15.75 2.84
C ARG A 115 -1.53 15.58 1.42
N GLY A 116 -0.94 14.67 0.61
CA GLY A 116 -1.38 14.36 -0.75
C GLY A 116 -2.50 13.32 -0.86
N ALA A 117 -2.97 12.74 0.24
CA ALA A 117 -3.90 11.62 0.22
C ALA A 117 -5.21 11.89 -0.57
N PRO A 118 -5.86 13.08 -0.47
CA PRO A 118 -7.06 13.35 -1.27
C PRO A 118 -6.79 13.27 -2.77
N GLY A 119 -5.69 13.88 -3.22
CA GLY A 119 -5.30 13.86 -4.64
C GLY A 119 -4.89 12.47 -5.11
N ASN A 120 -4.15 11.72 -4.29
CA ASN A 120 -3.68 10.39 -4.64
C ASN A 120 -4.84 9.42 -4.90
N THR A 121 -5.80 9.33 -3.98
CA THR A 121 -6.90 8.36 -4.10
C THR A 121 -7.93 8.70 -5.17
N ILE A 122 -7.99 9.94 -5.66
CA ILE A 122 -8.91 10.37 -6.73
C ILE A 122 -8.28 10.21 -8.11
N ASN A 123 -7.00 10.55 -8.24
CA ASN A 123 -6.40 10.82 -9.54
C ASN A 123 -5.61 9.64 -10.13
N HIS A 124 -5.32 8.59 -9.36
CA HIS A 124 -4.52 7.46 -9.84
C HIS A 124 -4.64 6.25 -8.90
N PRO A 125 -4.20 5.05 -9.34
CA PRO A 125 -4.12 3.87 -8.49
C PRO A 125 -3.36 4.12 -7.20
N THR A 126 -3.89 3.56 -6.11
CA THR A 126 -3.30 3.64 -4.77
C THR A 126 -3.27 2.25 -4.15
N SER A 127 -2.22 1.94 -3.43
CA SER A 127 -2.10 0.76 -2.56
C SER A 127 -1.65 1.18 -1.16
N TYR A 128 -1.91 0.35 -0.18
CA TYR A 128 -1.52 0.64 1.20
C TYR A 128 -0.56 -0.42 1.74
N TRP A 129 0.48 0.05 2.45
CA TRP A 129 1.29 -0.75 3.34
C TRP A 129 0.96 -0.41 4.78
N VAL A 130 0.54 -1.39 5.58
CA VAL A 130 0.16 -1.25 6.98
C VAL A 130 0.97 -2.22 7.83
N PRO A 131 2.01 -1.78 8.54
CA PRO A 131 2.94 -2.65 9.26
C PRO A 131 2.34 -3.38 10.45
N ARG A 132 1.15 -2.99 10.91
CA ARG A 132 0.46 -3.61 12.06
C ARG A 132 -1.03 -3.75 11.78
N HIS A 133 -1.48 -4.95 11.49
CA HIS A 133 -2.90 -5.28 11.30
C HIS A 133 -3.59 -5.37 12.67
N THR A 134 -4.29 -4.32 13.05
CA THR A 134 -5.00 -4.23 14.34
C THR A 134 -6.33 -3.51 14.19
N ARG A 135 -7.26 -3.75 15.13
CA ARG A 135 -8.55 -3.03 15.21
C ARG A 135 -8.42 -1.51 15.40
N ARG A 136 -7.24 -1.01 15.78
CA ARG A 136 -6.97 0.43 15.85
C ARG A 136 -6.73 1.03 14.46
N VAL A 137 -6.22 0.23 13.54
CA VAL A 137 -5.97 0.63 12.15
C VAL A 137 -7.16 0.28 11.27
N PHE A 138 -7.68 -0.94 11.37
CA PHE A 138 -8.86 -1.40 10.62
C PHE A 138 -10.12 -1.12 11.44
N VAL A 139 -10.73 0.05 11.21
CA VAL A 139 -11.84 0.60 11.98
C VAL A 139 -13.15 0.52 11.20
N GLU A 140 -14.29 0.46 11.89
CA GLU A 140 -15.59 0.48 11.24
C GLU A 140 -15.78 1.76 10.41
N ARG A 141 -15.30 2.90 10.94
CA ARG A 141 -15.30 4.20 10.28
C ARG A 141 -14.07 4.99 10.68
N VAL A 142 -13.38 5.58 9.71
CA VAL A 142 -12.24 6.46 9.98
C VAL A 142 -12.71 7.77 10.65
N ASP A 143 -11.91 8.29 11.57
CA ASP A 143 -12.23 9.54 12.30
C ASP A 143 -12.20 10.75 11.35
N VAL A 144 -11.27 10.76 10.40
CA VAL A 144 -11.14 11.79 9.36
C VAL A 144 -10.85 11.12 8.01
N VAL A 145 -11.56 11.52 6.96
CA VAL A 145 -11.31 11.02 5.61
C VAL A 145 -10.26 11.89 4.94
N CYS A 146 -9.04 11.37 4.84
CA CYS A 146 -7.94 11.99 4.10
C CYS A 146 -7.92 11.51 2.64
N GLY A 147 -7.95 10.21 2.42
CA GLY A 147 -8.12 9.57 1.11
C GLY A 147 -9.49 8.91 1.04
N ILE A 148 -10.14 9.01 -0.12
CA ILE A 148 -11.48 8.41 -0.30
C ILE A 148 -11.40 6.92 -0.63
N GLY A 149 -12.36 6.16 -0.12
CA GLY A 149 -12.62 4.77 -0.48
C GLY A 149 -13.68 4.63 -1.58
N TYR A 150 -14.02 3.39 -1.89
CA TYR A 150 -14.93 3.07 -3.00
C TYR A 150 -16.37 3.61 -2.82
N ASP A 151 -16.89 3.68 -1.60
CA ASP A 151 -18.21 4.26 -1.29
C ASP A 151 -18.28 5.74 -1.67
N ARG A 152 -17.26 6.50 -1.29
CA ARG A 152 -17.16 7.93 -1.59
C ARG A 152 -16.83 8.20 -3.04
N ALA A 153 -15.98 7.37 -3.65
CA ALA A 153 -15.67 7.46 -5.06
C ALA A 153 -16.94 7.20 -5.91
N ALA A 154 -17.76 6.24 -5.53
CA ALA A 154 -19.06 5.99 -6.17
C ALA A 154 -20.00 7.19 -6.04
N ALA A 155 -20.04 7.84 -4.88
CA ALA A 155 -20.85 9.03 -4.65
C ALA A 155 -20.39 10.25 -5.47
N LEU A 156 -19.09 10.37 -5.78
CA LEU A 156 -18.58 11.43 -6.66
C LEU A 156 -19.05 11.26 -8.10
N GLY A 157 -19.18 10.02 -8.56
CA GLY A 157 -19.52 9.72 -9.95
C GLY A 157 -18.46 10.21 -10.97
N PRO A 158 -18.68 9.92 -12.28
CA PRO A 158 -17.81 10.39 -13.34
C PRO A 158 -18.03 11.91 -13.57
N PRO A 159 -16.97 12.68 -13.93
CA PRO A 159 -15.59 12.22 -14.17
C PRO A 159 -14.72 12.15 -12.90
N GLY A 160 -15.23 12.44 -11.72
CA GLY A 160 -14.47 12.60 -10.49
C GLY A 160 -13.78 11.31 -10.01
N ASN A 161 -14.35 10.14 -10.33
CA ASN A 161 -13.82 8.85 -9.91
C ASN A 161 -13.13 8.04 -11.03
N ARG A 162 -12.89 8.63 -12.21
CA ARG A 162 -12.41 7.90 -13.41
C ARG A 162 -11.08 7.18 -13.22
N PHE A 163 -10.23 7.66 -12.33
CA PHE A 163 -8.91 7.08 -12.02
C PHE A 163 -8.83 6.51 -10.61
N HIS A 164 -9.96 6.51 -9.87
CA HIS A 164 -9.99 5.94 -8.53
C HIS A 164 -9.84 4.42 -8.57
N GLU A 165 -8.78 3.96 -7.95
CA GLU A 165 -8.52 2.55 -7.72
C GLU A 165 -7.75 2.39 -6.41
N ILE A 166 -8.26 1.59 -5.49
CA ILE A 166 -7.46 1.07 -4.39
C ILE A 166 -7.18 -0.39 -4.73
N ARG A 167 -5.94 -0.68 -5.14
CA ARG A 167 -5.60 -1.98 -5.70
C ARG A 167 -5.46 -3.04 -4.62
N MET A 168 -4.71 -2.75 -3.57
CA MET A 168 -4.55 -3.66 -2.45
C MET A 168 -4.12 -2.97 -1.16
N VAL A 169 -4.31 -3.70 -0.07
CA VAL A 169 -3.76 -3.38 1.25
C VAL A 169 -2.89 -4.56 1.67
N VAL A 170 -1.61 -4.33 1.90
CA VAL A 170 -0.68 -5.32 2.43
C VAL A 170 -0.40 -4.99 3.89
N THR A 171 -0.45 -5.98 4.75
CA THR A 171 -0.19 -5.83 6.19
C THR A 171 0.89 -6.81 6.64
N ASP A 172 1.23 -6.81 7.93
CA ASP A 172 2.09 -7.84 8.55
C ASP A 172 1.43 -9.23 8.62
N LYS A 173 0.11 -9.34 8.34
CA LYS A 173 -0.66 -10.58 8.47
C LYS A 173 -1.22 -11.10 7.15
N ALA A 174 -1.59 -10.20 6.25
CA ALA A 174 -2.43 -10.56 5.10
C ALA A 174 -2.30 -9.59 3.94
N VAL A 175 -2.79 -10.01 2.79
CA VAL A 175 -3.10 -9.17 1.64
C VAL A 175 -4.61 -9.07 1.50
N LEU A 176 -5.12 -7.85 1.34
CA LEU A 176 -6.54 -7.55 1.14
C LEU A 176 -6.73 -6.80 -0.17
N ASP A 177 -7.91 -6.93 -0.76
CA ASP A 177 -8.32 -6.21 -1.97
C ASP A 177 -9.78 -5.72 -1.85
N PHE A 178 -10.29 -5.15 -2.94
CA PHE A 178 -11.66 -4.63 -3.03
C PHE A 178 -12.46 -5.28 -4.18
N GLN A 179 -12.13 -6.54 -4.51
CA GLN A 179 -12.78 -7.30 -5.57
C GLN A 179 -14.03 -8.04 -5.07
N SER A 180 -14.78 -7.41 -4.17
CA SER A 180 -16.09 -7.85 -3.72
C SER A 180 -17.20 -7.15 -4.53
N PRO A 181 -18.44 -7.69 -4.57
CA PRO A 181 -19.55 -7.09 -5.33
C PRO A 181 -19.88 -5.64 -4.90
N ASP A 182 -19.74 -5.34 -3.61
CA ASP A 182 -20.02 -4.02 -3.03
C ASP A 182 -18.74 -3.16 -2.88
N ARG A 183 -17.61 -3.62 -3.43
CA ARG A 183 -16.30 -2.97 -3.26
C ARG A 183 -15.88 -2.81 -1.80
N GLY A 184 -16.40 -3.64 -0.90
CA GLY A 184 -15.90 -3.76 0.46
C GLY A 184 -14.58 -4.53 0.50
N MET A 185 -13.77 -4.28 1.54
CA MET A 185 -12.48 -4.95 1.72
C MET A 185 -12.65 -6.46 1.87
N ARG A 186 -11.88 -7.21 1.09
CA ARG A 186 -11.89 -8.67 1.01
C ARG A 186 -10.52 -9.22 1.38
N LEU A 187 -10.50 -10.33 2.12
CA LEU A 187 -9.27 -11.07 2.40
C LEU A 187 -8.83 -11.82 1.13
N ARG A 188 -7.67 -11.46 0.59
CA ARG A 188 -7.11 -12.09 -0.61
C ARG A 188 -6.21 -13.27 -0.27
N SER A 189 -5.33 -13.11 0.71
CA SER A 189 -4.45 -14.18 1.22
C SER A 189 -3.97 -13.88 2.63
N VAL A 190 -3.57 -14.91 3.38
CA VAL A 190 -2.90 -14.78 4.67
C VAL A 190 -1.41 -15.07 4.52
N HIS A 191 -0.57 -14.41 5.30
CA HIS A 191 0.86 -14.69 5.27
C HIS A 191 1.18 -16.04 5.95
N PRO A 192 2.29 -16.72 5.57
CA PRO A 192 2.67 -17.99 6.16
C PRO A 192 2.63 -17.97 7.69
N GLY A 193 1.92 -18.95 8.27
CA GLY A 193 1.76 -19.07 9.72
C GLY A 193 0.78 -18.10 10.36
N VAL A 194 -0.07 -17.41 9.59
CA VAL A 194 -1.20 -16.59 10.08
C VAL A 194 -2.51 -17.30 9.75
N SER A 195 -3.43 -17.39 10.69
CA SER A 195 -4.76 -17.92 10.45
C SER A 195 -5.73 -16.83 9.95
N VAL A 196 -6.78 -17.25 9.21
CA VAL A 196 -7.87 -16.36 8.81
C VAL A 196 -8.54 -15.74 10.04
N ASP A 197 -8.74 -16.51 11.09
CA ASP A 197 -9.38 -16.05 12.33
C ASP A 197 -8.57 -14.92 13.00
N GLU A 198 -7.24 -14.99 12.98
CA GLU A 198 -6.39 -13.92 13.51
C GLU A 198 -6.57 -12.61 12.72
N VAL A 199 -6.70 -12.68 11.40
CA VAL A 199 -6.95 -11.49 10.56
C VAL A 199 -8.33 -10.92 10.85
N VAL A 200 -9.36 -11.76 10.89
CA VAL A 200 -10.75 -11.35 11.19
C VAL A 200 -10.83 -10.73 12.59
N ALA A 201 -10.24 -11.35 13.61
CA ALA A 201 -10.22 -10.81 14.96
C ALA A 201 -9.50 -9.47 15.09
N ALA A 202 -8.50 -9.21 14.24
CA ALA A 202 -7.73 -7.96 14.18
C ALA A 202 -8.42 -6.87 13.34
N THR A 203 -9.52 -7.17 12.65
CA THR A 203 -10.28 -6.23 11.81
C THR A 203 -11.50 -5.70 12.55
N GLY A 204 -11.76 -4.39 12.49
CA GLY A 204 -12.86 -3.72 13.22
C GLY A 204 -14.20 -3.70 12.48
N PHE A 205 -14.30 -4.35 11.32
CA PHE A 205 -15.51 -4.45 10.50
C PHE A 205 -15.63 -5.86 9.91
N PRO A 206 -16.82 -6.27 9.42
CA PRO A 206 -17.00 -7.53 8.73
C PRO A 206 -16.17 -7.57 7.45
N LEU A 207 -15.17 -8.47 7.42
CA LEU A 207 -14.30 -8.69 6.28
C LEU A 207 -14.96 -9.67 5.30
N GLN A 208 -14.91 -9.38 4.00
CA GLN A 208 -15.38 -10.31 2.98
C GLN A 208 -14.38 -11.47 2.86
N LEU A 209 -14.89 -12.69 3.00
CA LEU A 209 -14.08 -13.90 2.89
C LEU A 209 -14.47 -14.67 1.64
N PRO A 210 -13.54 -15.04 0.75
CA PRO A 210 -13.79 -16.00 -0.31
C PRO A 210 -13.94 -17.41 0.26
N ASP A 211 -14.51 -18.35 -0.50
CA ASP A 211 -14.67 -19.75 -0.09
C ASP A 211 -13.34 -20.41 0.28
N HIS A 212 -12.26 -19.99 -0.34
CA HIS A 212 -10.91 -20.42 -0.04
C HIS A 212 -9.97 -19.22 0.03
N VAL A 213 -9.27 -19.08 1.16
CA VAL A 213 -8.24 -18.08 1.37
C VAL A 213 -6.88 -18.75 1.25
N PRO A 214 -6.10 -18.46 0.17
CA PRO A 214 -4.79 -19.06 0.02
C PRO A 214 -3.76 -18.41 0.95
N GLU A 215 -2.64 -19.11 1.14
CA GLU A 215 -1.46 -18.52 1.74
C GLU A 215 -0.76 -17.59 0.73
N THR A 216 -0.25 -16.46 1.20
CA THR A 216 0.58 -15.54 0.40
C THR A 216 1.84 -16.27 -0.03
N ARG A 217 2.19 -16.18 -1.32
CA ARG A 217 3.39 -16.84 -1.83
C ARG A 217 4.64 -16.40 -1.08
N SER A 218 5.52 -17.33 -0.83
CA SER A 218 6.86 -17.04 -0.33
C SER A 218 7.73 -16.38 -1.41
N PRO A 219 8.71 -15.56 -1.03
CA PRO A 219 9.76 -15.11 -1.94
C PRO A 219 10.52 -16.27 -2.59
N SER A 220 10.86 -16.13 -3.85
CA SER A 220 11.81 -17.03 -4.52
C SER A 220 13.25 -16.78 -4.04
N ASP A 221 14.15 -17.74 -4.26
CA ASP A 221 15.58 -17.58 -3.95
C ASP A 221 16.20 -16.37 -4.67
N ARG A 222 15.76 -16.07 -5.90
CA ARG A 222 16.21 -14.88 -6.63
C ARG A 222 15.76 -13.59 -5.95
N GLU A 223 14.50 -13.51 -5.52
CA GLU A 223 13.97 -12.35 -4.81
C GLU A 223 14.65 -12.14 -3.46
N LEU A 224 14.91 -13.24 -2.72
CA LEU A 224 15.65 -13.16 -1.45
C LEU A 224 17.06 -12.62 -1.64
N ARG A 225 17.78 -13.09 -2.66
CA ARG A 225 19.12 -12.54 -2.98
C ARG A 225 19.04 -11.07 -3.36
N LEU A 226 18.09 -10.67 -4.21
CA LEU A 226 17.90 -9.26 -4.55
C LEU A 226 17.65 -8.40 -3.30
N ILE A 227 16.74 -8.82 -2.43
CA ILE A 227 16.40 -8.09 -1.21
C ILE A 227 17.61 -8.00 -0.28
N ARG A 228 18.27 -9.14 0.01
CA ARG A 228 19.29 -9.25 1.04
C ARG A 228 20.64 -8.67 0.62
N ASP A 229 21.02 -8.88 -0.64
CA ASP A 229 22.39 -8.59 -1.09
C ASP A 229 22.51 -7.26 -1.83
N GLN A 230 21.38 -6.76 -2.42
CA GLN A 230 21.42 -5.58 -3.28
C GLN A 230 20.54 -4.44 -2.78
N LEU A 231 19.27 -4.72 -2.44
CA LEU A 231 18.30 -3.67 -2.11
C LEU A 231 18.41 -3.20 -0.66
N ASP A 232 18.69 -4.12 0.26
CA ASP A 232 18.78 -3.84 1.70
C ASP A 232 19.86 -4.71 2.36
N PRO A 233 21.14 -4.56 1.95
CA PRO A 233 22.23 -5.35 2.53
C PRO A 233 22.48 -5.04 4.02
N ALA A 234 22.05 -3.86 4.49
CA ALA A 234 22.13 -3.48 5.90
C ALA A 234 21.03 -4.11 6.77
N GLY A 235 20.01 -4.76 6.19
CA GLY A 235 18.93 -5.40 6.94
C GLY A 235 17.98 -4.42 7.64
N LEU A 236 17.86 -3.20 7.14
CA LEU A 236 17.01 -2.15 7.74
C LEU A 236 15.53 -2.58 7.81
N ARG A 237 15.10 -3.44 6.86
CA ARG A 237 13.76 -4.02 6.83
C ARG A 237 13.35 -4.72 8.11
N ASP A 238 14.30 -5.32 8.83
CA ASP A 238 14.03 -6.13 10.02
C ASP A 238 13.50 -5.29 11.20
N HIS A 239 13.65 -3.96 11.13
CA HIS A 239 13.14 -3.03 12.14
C HIS A 239 11.68 -2.57 11.87
N GLU A 240 11.14 -2.81 10.67
CA GLU A 240 9.84 -2.27 10.24
C GLU A 240 8.61 -2.93 10.91
N LEU A 241 8.68 -4.21 11.25
CA LEU A 241 7.56 -4.92 11.88
C LEU A 241 7.59 -4.85 13.43
N GLY A 242 8.61 -4.23 14.00
CA GLY A 242 8.83 -4.16 15.44
C GLY A 242 9.20 -5.54 16.04
N ARG A 243 9.98 -5.52 17.11
CA ARG A 243 10.22 -6.72 17.94
C ARG A 243 8.99 -7.02 18.79
#